data_9032b2d4b05f4c5a81ee72693a61203c
#
_entry.id   9032b2d4b05f4c5a81ee72693a61203c
#
_cell.length_a   1.000
_cell.length_b   1.000
_cell.length_c   1.000
_cell.angle_alpha   90.00
_cell.angle_beta   90.00
_cell.angle_gamma   90.00
#
_symmetry.space_group_name_H-M   'P 1'
#
loop_
_entity.id
_entity.type
_entity.pdbx_description
1 polymer ?
#
loop_
_entity_poly.entity_id
_entity_poly.type
_entity_poly.pdbx_seq_one_letter_code
_entity_poly.pdbx_strand_id
1 'polypeptide(L)'
;MTLITHAKRAVRKPGHRRPLAVAALLALCVTATLITLVFRAAHGPPAAAPTIDLEEHIREYIRHFPSDHEYRIPDAAQRAQVSEGIADIVDGRLDAAGRPLSEAGYTVRTVRLAGSHRMVAQVAEATGRGAQPRGWGEVFVDLGRRVQWSAQVPHPVSDQHTELLGAELFSRAPGGVLVLAGANRDAGRGNAADVAHRQDSVFQAVCAALAARRIPGIQVHGFADDSSPGNDVVVSAGPGEVGPGVREAARSLSSAGFTVCRAWDQDCGRLEGTTNVQARTAAADDVPFLHVENSRSVRDSRTARSRLAAALAEVARQLAKGGFTAA
;
A
#
# COMPACT_ATOMS: atom_id res chain seq x y z
N MET A 1 -59.04 94.45 -9.51
CA MET A 1 -59.93 93.40 -10.05
C MET A 1 -59.09 92.12 -10.19
N THR A 2 -59.09 91.32 -9.11
CA THR A 2 -58.14 90.24 -8.93
C THR A 2 -58.90 88.91 -8.95
N LEU A 3 -58.59 88.04 -9.96
CA LEU A 3 -59.16 86.73 -10.14
C LEU A 3 -58.29 85.70 -9.37
N ILE A 4 -58.90 85.03 -8.44
CA ILE A 4 -58.32 83.97 -7.65
C ILE A 4 -58.65 82.60 -8.33
N THR A 5 -57.67 81.88 -8.78
CA THR A 5 -57.82 80.53 -9.37
C THR A 5 -57.48 79.46 -8.33
N HIS A 6 -58.49 78.64 -7.94
CA HIS A 6 -58.35 77.53 -7.02
C HIS A 6 -57.73 76.31 -7.77
N ALA A 7 -56.55 75.82 -7.30
CA ALA A 7 -55.95 74.57 -7.74
C ALA A 7 -56.49 73.37 -6.91
N LYS A 8 -57.12 72.42 -7.53
CA LYS A 8 -57.55 71.15 -6.90
C LYS A 8 -56.37 70.22 -6.75
N ARG A 9 -56.06 69.88 -5.51
CA ARG A 9 -55.03 68.89 -5.12
C ARG A 9 -55.57 67.47 -5.33
N ALA A 10 -55.00 66.69 -6.24
CA ALA A 10 -55.34 65.28 -6.46
C ALA A 10 -54.62 64.41 -5.42
N VAL A 11 -55.38 63.65 -4.62
CA VAL A 11 -54.90 62.69 -3.64
C VAL A 11 -54.55 61.40 -4.39
N ARG A 12 -53.25 61.02 -4.43
CA ARG A 12 -52.78 59.74 -4.95
C ARG A 12 -53.00 58.67 -3.87
N LYS A 13 -53.77 57.62 -4.16
CA LYS A 13 -53.91 56.41 -3.36
C LYS A 13 -52.60 55.58 -3.41
N PRO A 14 -52.08 55.01 -2.28
CA PRO A 14 -50.91 54.15 -2.29
C PRO A 14 -51.26 52.79 -2.86
N GLY A 15 -50.57 52.40 -3.93
CA GLY A 15 -50.75 51.13 -4.59
C GLY A 15 -50.10 49.97 -3.77
N HIS A 16 -50.93 49.02 -3.40
CA HIS A 16 -50.51 47.74 -2.77
C HIS A 16 -49.79 46.86 -3.77
N ARG A 17 -48.44 47.02 -3.89
CA ARG A 17 -47.58 46.11 -4.71
C ARG A 17 -46.56 45.31 -3.88
N ARG A 18 -46.87 44.96 -2.64
CA ARG A 18 -45.89 44.23 -1.77
C ARG A 18 -46.14 42.73 -1.49
N PRO A 19 -47.24 42.05 -1.82
CA PRO A 19 -47.39 40.65 -1.47
C PRO A 19 -46.72 39.67 -2.49
N LEU A 20 -46.59 40.06 -3.75
CA LEU A 20 -46.03 39.14 -4.78
C LEU A 20 -44.51 38.93 -4.68
N ALA A 21 -43.74 39.91 -4.29
CA ALA A 21 -42.29 39.78 -4.14
C ALA A 21 -41.88 38.92 -2.92
N VAL A 22 -42.64 38.99 -1.82
CA VAL A 22 -42.39 38.17 -0.63
C VAL A 22 -42.77 36.69 -0.87
N ALA A 23 -43.84 36.44 -1.61
CA ALA A 23 -44.24 35.09 -1.98
C ALA A 23 -43.23 34.41 -2.94
N ALA A 24 -42.63 35.16 -3.88
CA ALA A 24 -41.59 34.63 -4.78
C ALA A 24 -40.27 34.31 -4.05
N LEU A 25 -39.86 35.15 -3.07
CA LEU A 25 -38.66 34.84 -2.25
C LEU A 25 -38.86 33.63 -1.35
N LEU A 26 -40.03 33.45 -0.73
CA LEU A 26 -40.35 32.28 0.07
C LEU A 26 -40.38 30.98 -0.77
N ALA A 27 -40.94 31.02 -1.98
CA ALA A 27 -40.95 29.89 -2.90
C ALA A 27 -39.54 29.51 -3.32
N LEU A 28 -38.64 30.48 -3.60
CA LEU A 28 -37.23 30.21 -3.95
C LEU A 28 -36.45 29.61 -2.77
N CYS A 29 -36.70 30.08 -1.54
CA CYS A 29 -36.05 29.51 -0.35
C CYS A 29 -36.53 28.07 -0.06
N VAL A 30 -37.81 27.77 -0.25
CA VAL A 30 -38.36 26.42 -0.04
C VAL A 30 -37.84 25.44 -1.12
N THR A 31 -37.76 25.88 -2.37
CA THR A 31 -37.19 25.03 -3.44
C THR A 31 -35.69 24.78 -3.24
N ALA A 32 -34.90 25.78 -2.85
CA ALA A 32 -33.48 25.62 -2.54
C ALA A 32 -33.25 24.72 -1.34
N THR A 33 -34.10 24.77 -0.32
CA THR A 33 -34.02 23.90 0.87
C THR A 33 -34.44 22.46 0.53
N LEU A 34 -35.46 22.29 -0.31
CA LEU A 34 -35.84 20.93 -0.80
C LEU A 34 -34.77 20.31 -1.69
N ILE A 35 -34.16 21.08 -2.59
CA ILE A 35 -33.06 20.59 -3.45
C ILE A 35 -31.85 20.21 -2.59
N THR A 36 -31.49 20.98 -1.57
CA THR A 36 -30.39 20.63 -0.66
C THR A 36 -30.74 19.44 0.25
N LEU A 37 -31.97 19.27 0.65
CA LEU A 37 -32.43 18.09 1.41
C LEU A 37 -32.47 16.83 0.55
N VAL A 38 -32.93 16.93 -0.70
CA VAL A 38 -32.96 15.80 -1.65
C VAL A 38 -31.53 15.41 -2.05
N PHE A 39 -30.61 16.39 -2.27
CA PHE A 39 -29.20 16.10 -2.51
C PHE A 39 -28.52 15.45 -1.29
N ARG A 40 -28.82 15.86 -0.06
CA ARG A 40 -28.32 15.22 1.17
C ARG A 40 -28.95 13.85 1.42
N ALA A 41 -30.21 13.62 1.05
CA ALA A 41 -30.87 12.32 1.18
C ALA A 41 -30.42 11.31 0.11
N ALA A 42 -30.03 11.79 -1.10
CA ALA A 42 -29.48 10.97 -2.18
C ALA A 42 -27.99 10.61 -1.97
N HIS A 43 -27.27 11.42 -1.17
CA HIS A 43 -25.87 11.17 -0.78
C HIS A 43 -25.83 11.07 0.74
N GLY A 44 -26.27 9.93 1.27
CA GLY A 44 -26.03 9.59 2.69
C GLY A 44 -24.57 9.82 3.07
N PRO A 45 -24.23 9.98 4.35
CA PRO A 45 -22.83 10.10 4.74
C PRO A 45 -22.06 8.93 4.12
N PRO A 46 -20.87 9.16 3.55
CA PRO A 46 -20.07 8.10 2.96
C PRO A 46 -19.95 6.98 3.98
N ALA A 47 -20.26 5.75 3.57
CA ALA A 47 -20.16 4.59 4.44
C ALA A 47 -18.78 4.56 5.09
N ALA A 48 -18.74 4.41 6.41
CA ALA A 48 -17.47 4.34 7.12
C ALA A 48 -16.61 3.23 6.53
N ALA A 49 -15.33 3.52 6.30
CA ALA A 49 -14.40 2.53 5.76
C ALA A 49 -14.39 1.28 6.65
N PRO A 50 -14.52 0.07 6.08
CA PRO A 50 -14.52 -1.17 6.83
C PRO A 50 -13.21 -1.32 7.61
N THR A 51 -13.30 -1.86 8.81
CA THR A 51 -12.12 -2.17 9.64
C THR A 51 -11.70 -3.61 9.37
N ILE A 52 -10.41 -3.83 9.12
CA ILE A 52 -9.82 -5.15 8.92
C ILE A 52 -8.70 -5.39 9.93
N ASP A 53 -8.60 -6.61 10.43
CA ASP A 53 -7.37 -7.12 11.02
C ASP A 53 -6.47 -7.61 9.87
N LEU A 54 -5.33 -6.95 9.68
CA LEU A 54 -4.46 -7.23 8.53
C LEU A 54 -3.83 -8.62 8.60
N GLU A 55 -3.44 -9.07 9.80
CA GLU A 55 -2.85 -10.39 9.98
C GLU A 55 -3.88 -11.48 9.67
N GLU A 56 -5.11 -11.35 10.17
CA GLU A 56 -6.19 -12.31 9.90
C GLU A 56 -6.59 -12.28 8.42
N HIS A 57 -6.70 -11.10 7.81
CA HIS A 57 -6.96 -10.98 6.38
C HIS A 57 -5.90 -11.71 5.54
N ILE A 58 -4.61 -11.53 5.86
CA ILE A 58 -3.53 -12.19 5.12
C ILE A 58 -3.55 -13.70 5.35
N ARG A 59 -3.82 -14.17 6.58
CA ARG A 59 -3.98 -15.61 6.86
C ARG A 59 -5.09 -16.24 6.02
N GLU A 60 -6.21 -15.55 5.87
CA GLU A 60 -7.31 -16.01 5.02
C GLU A 60 -6.91 -16.02 3.54
N TYR A 61 -6.27 -14.94 3.08
CA TYR A 61 -5.84 -14.78 1.70
C TYR A 61 -4.90 -15.91 1.25
N ILE A 62 -3.89 -16.24 2.04
CA ILE A 62 -2.89 -17.25 1.68
C ILE A 62 -3.36 -18.70 1.80
N ARG A 63 -4.53 -18.97 2.42
CA ARG A 63 -5.06 -20.35 2.52
C ARG A 63 -5.25 -21.03 1.17
N HIS A 64 -5.33 -20.27 0.11
CA HIS A 64 -5.63 -20.72 -1.24
C HIS A 64 -4.40 -20.70 -2.17
N PHE A 65 -3.17 -20.83 -1.62
CA PHE A 65 -1.92 -20.82 -2.40
C PHE A 65 -1.23 -22.19 -2.42
N PRO A 66 -1.84 -23.23 -3.03
CA PRO A 66 -1.15 -24.51 -3.21
C PRO A 66 -0.01 -24.35 -4.21
N SER A 67 1.02 -25.20 -4.08
CA SER A 67 2.19 -25.17 -4.98
C SER A 67 1.89 -25.59 -6.42
N ASP A 68 0.81 -26.35 -6.62
CA ASP A 68 0.32 -26.82 -7.92
C ASP A 68 -0.71 -25.88 -8.58
N HIS A 69 -0.92 -24.69 -8.01
CA HIS A 69 -1.86 -23.72 -8.54
C HIS A 69 -1.38 -23.13 -9.87
N GLU A 70 -2.31 -22.82 -10.76
CA GLU A 70 -1.99 -22.10 -11.99
C GLU A 70 -1.65 -20.62 -11.67
N TYR A 71 -0.45 -20.20 -12.03
CA TYR A 71 -0.06 -18.81 -12.05
C TYR A 71 -0.18 -18.25 -13.47
N ARG A 72 -0.90 -17.15 -13.63
CA ARG A 72 -1.04 -16.48 -14.91
C ARG A 72 -0.02 -15.36 -15.04
N ILE A 73 0.94 -15.50 -15.94
CA ILE A 73 1.90 -14.43 -16.23
C ILE A 73 1.13 -13.21 -16.78
N PRO A 74 1.25 -12.02 -16.15
CA PRO A 74 0.61 -10.80 -16.64
C PRO A 74 1.26 -10.33 -17.93
N ASP A 75 0.48 -9.80 -18.87
CA ASP A 75 1.03 -9.12 -20.04
C ASP A 75 1.61 -7.74 -19.69
N ALA A 76 2.28 -7.11 -20.65
CA ALA A 76 2.94 -5.82 -20.43
C ALA A 76 1.95 -4.69 -20.10
N ALA A 77 0.75 -4.70 -20.71
CA ALA A 77 -0.27 -3.69 -20.45
C ALA A 77 -0.82 -3.82 -19.01
N GLN A 78 -1.10 -5.05 -18.59
CA GLN A 78 -1.57 -5.34 -17.23
C GLN A 78 -0.55 -4.90 -16.17
N ARG A 79 0.74 -5.20 -16.39
CA ARG A 79 1.81 -4.75 -15.49
C ARG A 79 1.88 -3.22 -15.44
N ALA A 80 1.81 -2.55 -16.58
CA ALA A 80 1.84 -1.08 -16.65
C ALA A 80 0.64 -0.46 -15.95
N GLN A 81 -0.57 -0.98 -16.15
CA GLN A 81 -1.80 -0.49 -15.52
C GLN A 81 -1.76 -0.64 -13.99
N VAL A 82 -1.32 -1.78 -13.46
CA VAL A 82 -1.19 -1.94 -12.00
C VAL A 82 -0.12 -1.02 -11.45
N SER A 83 1.03 -0.92 -12.12
CA SER A 83 2.12 -0.01 -11.76
C SER A 83 1.65 1.45 -11.72
N GLU A 84 0.90 1.91 -12.75
CA GLU A 84 0.32 3.26 -12.82
C GLU A 84 -0.64 3.51 -11.65
N GLY A 85 -1.59 2.59 -11.43
CA GLY A 85 -2.57 2.76 -10.37
C GLY A 85 -1.95 2.79 -8.96
N ILE A 86 -0.95 1.95 -8.68
CA ILE A 86 -0.22 2.01 -7.41
C ILE A 86 0.56 3.32 -7.30
N ALA A 87 1.19 3.76 -8.38
CA ALA A 87 1.89 5.03 -8.46
C ALA A 87 0.97 6.22 -8.14
N ASP A 88 -0.24 6.23 -8.68
CA ASP A 88 -1.24 7.26 -8.38
C ASP A 88 -1.63 7.28 -6.91
N ILE A 89 -1.86 6.11 -6.29
CA ILE A 89 -2.16 6.05 -4.85
C ILE A 89 -1.00 6.61 -4.02
N VAL A 90 0.23 6.20 -4.33
CA VAL A 90 1.45 6.63 -3.64
C VAL A 90 1.65 8.15 -3.75
N ASP A 91 1.30 8.72 -4.89
CA ASP A 91 1.34 10.17 -5.17
C ASP A 91 0.11 10.93 -4.61
N GLY A 92 -0.81 10.25 -3.90
CA GLY A 92 -2.01 10.85 -3.29
C GLY A 92 -3.18 11.06 -4.24
N ARG A 93 -3.15 10.47 -5.44
CA ARG A 93 -4.20 10.58 -6.46
C ARG A 93 -5.11 9.34 -6.48
N LEU A 94 -5.72 9.04 -5.34
CA LEU A 94 -6.53 7.81 -5.16
C LEU A 94 -7.65 7.67 -6.22
N ASP A 95 -8.30 8.77 -6.58
CA ASP A 95 -9.39 8.74 -7.59
C ASP A 95 -8.87 8.39 -8.99
N ALA A 96 -7.64 8.80 -9.34
CA ALA A 96 -7.02 8.48 -10.63
C ALA A 96 -6.67 6.99 -10.74
N ALA A 97 -6.30 6.36 -9.63
CA ALA A 97 -5.88 4.96 -9.58
C ALA A 97 -6.99 3.96 -10.00
N GLY A 98 -8.25 4.33 -9.82
CA GLY A 98 -9.38 3.42 -10.04
C GLY A 98 -9.47 2.87 -11.45
N ARG A 99 -9.24 3.70 -12.48
CA ARG A 99 -9.35 3.29 -13.88
C ARG A 99 -8.27 2.29 -14.29
N PRO A 100 -6.96 2.58 -14.19
CA PRO A 100 -5.92 1.64 -14.61
C PRO A 100 -5.98 0.34 -13.82
N LEU A 101 -6.28 0.37 -12.51
CA LEU A 101 -6.45 -0.84 -11.70
C LEU A 101 -7.63 -1.68 -12.18
N SER A 102 -8.77 -1.07 -12.47
CA SER A 102 -9.96 -1.78 -12.97
C SER A 102 -9.71 -2.42 -14.35
N GLU A 103 -9.02 -1.73 -15.25
CA GLU A 103 -8.62 -2.26 -16.56
C GLU A 103 -7.69 -3.47 -16.44
N ALA A 104 -6.81 -3.48 -15.42
CA ALA A 104 -5.98 -4.65 -15.09
C ALA A 104 -6.72 -5.73 -14.28
N GLY A 105 -8.01 -5.55 -13.97
CA GLY A 105 -8.80 -6.48 -13.16
C GLY A 105 -8.44 -6.47 -11.68
N TYR A 106 -8.10 -5.31 -11.15
CA TYR A 106 -7.94 -5.04 -9.72
C TYR A 106 -9.07 -4.15 -9.20
N THR A 107 -9.30 -4.23 -7.92
CA THR A 107 -10.14 -3.30 -7.17
C THR A 107 -9.30 -2.52 -6.19
N VAL A 108 -9.70 -1.26 -5.93
CA VAL A 108 -9.12 -0.47 -4.84
C VAL A 108 -10.22 -0.09 -3.86
N ARG A 109 -9.97 -0.27 -2.59
CA ARG A 109 -10.88 0.15 -1.52
C ARG A 109 -10.10 0.74 -0.36
N THR A 110 -10.68 1.74 0.28
CA THR A 110 -10.14 2.29 1.53
C THR A 110 -10.62 1.45 2.70
N VAL A 111 -9.69 0.99 3.53
CA VAL A 111 -9.99 0.22 4.75
C VAL A 111 -9.27 0.84 5.94
N ARG A 112 -9.78 0.57 7.15
CA ARG A 112 -9.15 0.96 8.41
C ARG A 112 -8.45 -0.27 9.01
N LEU A 113 -7.19 -0.15 9.37
CA LEU A 113 -6.49 -1.23 10.09
C LEU A 113 -6.95 -1.28 11.55
N ALA A 114 -7.32 -2.46 12.03
CA ALA A 114 -7.51 -2.73 13.46
C ALA A 114 -6.22 -2.40 14.23
N GLY A 115 -6.34 -2.06 15.49
CA GLY A 115 -5.19 -1.73 16.36
C GLY A 115 -4.56 -0.36 16.09
N SER A 116 -4.06 -0.10 14.89
CA SER A 116 -3.44 1.18 14.54
C SER A 116 -4.43 2.28 14.11
N HIS A 117 -5.65 1.90 13.73
CA HIS A 117 -6.70 2.77 13.18
C HIS A 117 -6.29 3.53 11.91
N ARG A 118 -5.17 3.20 11.28
CA ARG A 118 -4.70 3.85 10.05
C ARG A 118 -5.63 3.53 8.87
N MET A 119 -5.83 4.53 8.03
CA MET A 119 -6.52 4.37 6.75
C MET A 119 -5.52 3.92 5.71
N VAL A 120 -5.84 2.86 5.00
CA VAL A 120 -4.99 2.32 3.92
C VAL A 120 -5.83 2.07 2.67
N ALA A 121 -5.23 2.22 1.50
CA ALA A 121 -5.77 1.69 0.27
C ALA A 121 -5.37 0.21 0.17
N GLN A 122 -6.35 -0.67 0.07
CA GLN A 122 -6.15 -2.06 -0.29
C GLN A 122 -6.40 -2.22 -1.78
N VAL A 123 -5.42 -2.71 -2.51
CA VAL A 123 -5.49 -3.03 -3.94
C VAL A 123 -5.38 -4.53 -4.08
N ALA A 124 -6.42 -5.17 -4.58
CA ALA A 124 -6.53 -6.62 -4.66
C ALA A 124 -7.14 -7.05 -6.00
N GLU A 125 -6.82 -8.26 -6.44
CA GLU A 125 -7.45 -8.82 -7.64
C GLU A 125 -8.96 -8.84 -7.50
N ALA A 126 -9.67 -8.40 -8.55
CA ALA A 126 -11.12 -8.42 -8.58
C ALA A 126 -11.62 -9.87 -8.64
N THR A 127 -12.25 -10.33 -7.57
CA THR A 127 -12.88 -11.64 -7.50
C THR A 127 -14.35 -11.52 -7.91
N GLY A 128 -14.67 -11.90 -9.15
CA GLY A 128 -16.06 -12.07 -9.61
C GLY A 128 -16.57 -13.48 -9.32
N ARG A 129 -17.89 -13.72 -9.46
CA ARG A 129 -18.46 -15.08 -9.34
C ARG A 129 -17.76 -16.02 -10.33
N GLY A 130 -16.97 -16.97 -9.81
CA GLY A 130 -16.24 -17.97 -10.61
C GLY A 130 -14.89 -17.51 -11.18
N ALA A 131 -14.43 -16.30 -10.90
CA ALA A 131 -13.08 -15.88 -11.26
C ALA A 131 -12.09 -16.51 -10.29
N GLN A 132 -11.12 -17.27 -10.81
CA GLN A 132 -9.98 -17.75 -10.03
C GLN A 132 -8.94 -16.64 -9.91
N PRO A 133 -8.33 -16.45 -8.73
CA PRO A 133 -7.21 -15.53 -8.57
C PRO A 133 -6.09 -15.89 -9.56
N ARG A 134 -5.47 -14.88 -10.16
CA ARG A 134 -4.36 -15.06 -11.12
C ARG A 134 -3.00 -15.22 -10.45
N GLY A 135 -2.97 -15.01 -9.12
CA GLY A 135 -1.76 -15.12 -8.32
C GLY A 135 -0.89 -13.86 -8.30
N TRP A 136 -1.44 -12.68 -8.64
CA TRP A 136 -0.64 -11.47 -8.78
C TRP A 136 -0.44 -10.69 -7.48
N GLY A 137 -1.23 -10.97 -6.46
CA GLY A 137 -1.02 -10.44 -5.13
C GLY A 137 -1.88 -9.25 -4.74
N GLU A 138 -1.61 -8.75 -3.55
CA GLU A 138 -2.26 -7.58 -2.96
C GLU A 138 -1.25 -6.51 -2.58
N VAL A 139 -1.69 -5.25 -2.62
CA VAL A 139 -0.89 -4.11 -2.19
C VAL A 139 -1.69 -3.29 -1.19
N PHE A 140 -1.05 -2.92 -0.07
CA PHE A 140 -1.63 -2.00 0.93
C PHE A 140 -0.78 -0.74 0.98
N VAL A 141 -1.42 0.43 0.81
CA VAL A 141 -0.73 1.73 0.83
C VAL A 141 -1.26 2.57 1.98
N ASP A 142 -0.39 3.06 2.84
CA ASP A 142 -0.77 3.98 3.93
C ASP A 142 -1.27 5.32 3.34
N LEU A 143 -2.51 5.69 3.66
CA LEU A 143 -3.13 6.96 3.22
C LEU A 143 -2.97 8.09 4.24
N GLY A 144 -2.52 7.77 5.45
CA GLY A 144 -2.37 8.74 6.54
C GLY A 144 -1.09 9.57 6.47
N ARG A 145 -0.10 9.12 5.69
CA ARG A 145 1.20 9.78 5.55
C ARG A 145 1.77 9.57 4.15
N ARG A 146 2.67 10.48 3.73
CA ARG A 146 3.46 10.27 2.52
C ARG A 146 4.20 8.93 2.62
N VAL A 147 4.18 8.17 1.53
CA VAL A 147 4.91 6.91 1.42
C VAL A 147 6.41 7.18 1.35
N GLN A 148 7.19 6.48 2.17
CA GLN A 148 8.64 6.67 2.32
C GLN A 148 9.42 5.37 2.39
N TRP A 149 8.75 4.21 2.43
CA TRP A 149 9.35 2.88 2.48
C TRP A 149 8.35 1.82 2.01
N SER A 150 8.85 0.63 1.67
CA SER A 150 8.00 -0.53 1.35
C SER A 150 8.45 -1.80 2.05
N ALA A 151 7.48 -2.59 2.52
CA ALA A 151 7.67 -3.99 2.87
C ALA A 151 7.33 -4.85 1.65
N GLN A 152 8.21 -5.75 1.27
CA GLN A 152 8.07 -6.60 0.10
C GLN A 152 8.12 -8.06 0.51
N VAL A 153 7.09 -8.82 0.19
CA VAL A 153 6.95 -10.24 0.56
C VAL A 153 6.75 -11.07 -0.72
N PRO A 154 7.84 -11.53 -1.36
CA PRO A 154 7.75 -12.20 -2.66
C PRO A 154 7.32 -13.67 -2.59
N HIS A 155 7.54 -14.33 -1.45
CA HIS A 155 7.34 -15.78 -1.31
C HIS A 155 6.43 -16.16 -0.14
N PRO A 156 5.18 -15.64 -0.07
CA PRO A 156 4.25 -16.07 0.97
C PRO A 156 4.05 -17.59 0.89
N VAL A 157 3.80 -18.25 2.03
CA VAL A 157 3.64 -19.70 2.16
C VAL A 157 4.93 -20.49 1.91
N SER A 158 5.67 -20.22 0.84
CA SER A 158 6.93 -20.91 0.54
C SER A 158 8.00 -20.58 1.58
N ASP A 159 8.19 -19.30 1.86
CA ASP A 159 9.03 -18.81 2.96
C ASP A 159 8.17 -18.62 4.21
N GLN A 160 7.44 -19.62 4.61
CA GLN A 160 6.37 -19.62 5.62
C GLN A 160 6.50 -18.54 6.70
N HIS A 161 5.40 -17.83 6.95
CA HIS A 161 5.25 -16.76 7.94
C HIS A 161 5.95 -15.43 7.59
N THR A 162 6.60 -15.30 6.44
CA THR A 162 7.13 -14.00 5.96
C THR A 162 6.00 -13.03 5.64
N GLU A 163 4.87 -13.53 5.18
CA GLU A 163 3.66 -12.74 4.96
C GLU A 163 3.12 -12.11 6.25
N LEU A 164 3.21 -12.83 7.36
CA LEU A 164 2.82 -12.33 8.68
C LEU A 164 3.84 -11.32 9.22
N LEU A 165 5.13 -11.57 8.97
CA LEU A 165 6.19 -10.63 9.30
C LEU A 165 6.02 -9.32 8.54
N GLY A 166 5.75 -9.37 7.24
CA GLY A 166 5.48 -8.20 6.39
C GLY A 166 4.26 -7.41 6.87
N ALA A 167 3.16 -8.11 7.21
CA ALA A 167 1.95 -7.50 7.75
C ALA A 167 2.20 -6.78 9.08
N GLU A 168 2.92 -7.41 9.99
CA GLU A 168 3.23 -6.84 11.30
C GLU A 168 4.19 -5.65 11.16
N LEU A 169 5.22 -5.74 10.32
CA LEU A 169 6.12 -4.64 9.97
C LEU A 169 5.33 -3.44 9.44
N PHE A 170 4.48 -3.66 8.45
CA PHE A 170 3.63 -2.60 7.88
C PHE A 170 2.70 -1.99 8.92
N SER A 171 2.09 -2.81 9.79
CA SER A 171 1.20 -2.33 10.84
C SER A 171 1.90 -1.46 11.88
N ARG A 172 3.20 -1.72 12.16
CA ARG A 172 4.01 -1.01 13.16
C ARG A 172 4.63 0.30 12.67
N ALA A 173 4.87 0.45 11.37
CA ALA A 173 5.53 1.62 10.82
C ALA A 173 4.61 2.36 9.84
N PRO A 174 4.20 3.62 10.13
CA PRO A 174 3.38 4.41 9.22
C PRO A 174 4.18 4.92 8.02
N GLY A 175 3.45 5.29 6.95
CA GLY A 175 4.03 5.82 5.71
C GLY A 175 4.69 4.74 4.84
N GLY A 176 4.18 3.51 4.90
CA GLY A 176 4.67 2.39 4.11
C GLY A 176 3.73 1.91 3.01
N VAL A 177 4.27 1.04 2.15
CA VAL A 177 3.53 0.17 1.24
C VAL A 177 3.86 -1.27 1.62
N LEU A 178 2.86 -2.14 1.72
CA LEU A 178 3.06 -3.58 1.77
C LEU A 178 2.75 -4.15 0.39
N VAL A 179 3.72 -4.81 -0.22
CA VAL A 179 3.57 -5.55 -1.48
C VAL A 179 3.64 -7.04 -1.15
N LEU A 180 2.55 -7.76 -1.38
CA LEU A 180 2.42 -9.18 -1.10
C LEU A 180 2.19 -9.95 -2.39
N ALA A 181 3.04 -10.91 -2.73
CA ALA A 181 2.80 -11.80 -3.86
C ALA A 181 1.56 -12.68 -3.63
N GLY A 182 0.92 -13.11 -4.70
CA GLY A 182 -0.39 -13.77 -4.66
C GLY A 182 -0.37 -15.27 -4.90
N ALA A 183 0.81 -15.91 -4.87
CA ALA A 183 0.94 -17.33 -5.12
C ALA A 183 2.14 -17.93 -4.38
N ASN A 184 2.12 -19.25 -4.20
CA ASN A 184 3.31 -20.01 -3.86
C ASN A 184 4.35 -19.84 -4.97
N ARG A 185 5.65 -19.68 -4.62
CA ARG A 185 6.73 -19.46 -5.61
C ARG A 185 6.84 -20.57 -6.65
N ASP A 186 6.46 -21.80 -6.31
CA ASP A 186 6.53 -22.97 -7.18
C ASP A 186 5.30 -23.10 -8.10
N ALA A 187 4.32 -22.18 -7.97
CA ALA A 187 3.11 -22.18 -8.80
C ALA A 187 3.43 -21.81 -10.25
N GLY A 188 2.66 -22.38 -11.16
CA GLY A 188 2.81 -22.18 -12.58
C GLY A 188 4.00 -22.95 -13.19
N ARG A 189 4.09 -22.93 -14.53
CA ARG A 189 5.15 -23.64 -15.25
C ARG A 189 6.47 -22.87 -15.20
N GLY A 190 7.57 -23.56 -14.94
CA GLY A 190 8.92 -22.99 -14.99
C GLY A 190 9.12 -21.87 -13.96
N ASN A 191 8.60 -22.06 -12.75
CA ASN A 191 8.69 -21.10 -11.65
C ASN A 191 8.11 -19.73 -12.03
N ALA A 192 6.98 -19.72 -12.74
CA ALA A 192 6.35 -18.48 -13.20
C ALA A 192 5.95 -17.55 -12.04
N ALA A 193 5.65 -18.10 -10.86
CA ALA A 193 5.31 -17.36 -9.66
C ALA A 193 6.50 -17.00 -8.74
N ASP A 194 7.73 -17.35 -9.12
CA ASP A 194 8.92 -16.95 -8.37
C ASP A 194 9.28 -15.49 -8.66
N VAL A 195 8.46 -14.59 -8.11
CA VAL A 195 8.48 -13.15 -8.42
C VAL A 195 9.77 -12.45 -7.99
N ALA A 196 10.57 -13.05 -7.10
CA ALA A 196 11.88 -12.53 -6.72
C ALA A 196 12.91 -12.69 -7.87
N HIS A 197 12.65 -13.60 -8.82
CA HIS A 197 13.54 -13.89 -9.94
C HIS A 197 12.89 -13.61 -11.31
N ARG A 198 11.66 -13.07 -11.34
CA ARG A 198 10.88 -12.81 -12.55
C ARG A 198 10.65 -11.33 -12.76
N GLN A 199 11.06 -10.80 -13.92
CA GLN A 199 10.80 -9.41 -14.31
C GLN A 199 9.39 -9.18 -14.84
N ASP A 200 8.71 -10.24 -15.28
CA ASP A 200 7.39 -10.20 -15.92
C ASP A 200 6.24 -10.42 -14.93
N SER A 201 6.42 -10.05 -13.66
CA SER A 201 5.40 -10.14 -12.62
C SER A 201 4.79 -8.76 -12.28
N VAL A 202 3.55 -8.75 -11.75
CA VAL A 202 2.95 -7.55 -11.13
C VAL A 202 3.78 -7.10 -9.93
N PHE A 203 4.26 -8.03 -9.12
CA PHE A 203 5.10 -7.73 -7.96
C PHE A 203 6.32 -6.89 -8.36
N GLN A 204 7.06 -7.32 -9.41
CA GLN A 204 8.20 -6.56 -9.92
C GLN A 204 7.79 -5.19 -10.47
N ALA A 205 6.68 -5.11 -11.21
CA ALA A 205 6.22 -3.84 -11.77
C ALA A 205 5.89 -2.81 -10.67
N VAL A 206 5.24 -3.25 -9.58
CA VAL A 206 4.96 -2.41 -8.41
C VAL A 206 6.25 -1.98 -7.72
N CYS A 207 7.16 -2.93 -7.43
CA CYS A 207 8.44 -2.61 -6.78
C CYS A 207 9.30 -1.64 -7.61
N ALA A 208 9.32 -1.80 -8.94
CA ALA A 208 9.99 -0.88 -9.85
C ALA A 208 9.38 0.53 -9.82
N ALA A 209 8.04 0.64 -9.78
CA ALA A 209 7.37 1.94 -9.65
C ALA A 209 7.68 2.64 -8.32
N LEU A 210 7.88 1.89 -7.25
CA LEU A 210 8.31 2.42 -5.95
C LEU A 210 9.79 2.87 -6.01
N ALA A 211 10.69 2.06 -6.59
CA ALA A 211 12.09 2.41 -6.78
C ALA A 211 12.26 3.68 -7.63
N ALA A 212 11.52 3.80 -8.75
CA ALA A 212 11.50 5.01 -9.58
C ALA A 212 11.06 6.27 -8.81
N ARG A 213 10.35 6.12 -7.69
CA ARG A 213 9.98 7.20 -6.75
C ARG A 213 10.96 7.36 -5.59
N ARG A 214 12.11 6.66 -5.67
CA ARG A 214 13.13 6.63 -4.63
C ARG A 214 12.61 6.15 -3.26
N ILE A 215 11.64 5.23 -3.29
CA ILE A 215 11.07 4.61 -2.09
C ILE A 215 11.86 3.33 -1.80
N PRO A 216 12.62 3.29 -0.69
CA PRO A 216 13.42 2.14 -0.32
C PRO A 216 12.58 0.91 -0.01
N GLY A 217 13.14 -0.27 -0.30
CA GLY A 217 12.51 -1.57 -0.06
C GLY A 217 13.13 -2.31 1.12
N ILE A 218 12.29 -2.88 1.97
CA ILE A 218 12.64 -3.92 2.94
C ILE A 218 11.97 -5.20 2.45
N GLN A 219 12.76 -6.10 1.86
CA GLN A 219 12.24 -7.35 1.35
C GLN A 219 12.54 -8.48 2.33
N VAL A 220 11.50 -9.23 2.71
CA VAL A 220 11.59 -10.30 3.70
C VAL A 220 11.43 -11.66 3.07
N HIS A 221 12.40 -12.51 3.33
CA HIS A 221 12.51 -13.90 2.90
C HIS A 221 12.68 -14.84 4.06
N GLY A 222 12.72 -16.12 3.78
CA GLY A 222 12.92 -17.14 4.78
C GLY A 222 13.78 -18.30 4.29
N PHE A 223 14.68 -18.75 5.16
CA PHE A 223 15.53 -19.91 4.91
C PHE A 223 15.31 -21.03 5.94
N ALA A 224 15.69 -22.24 5.58
CA ALA A 224 15.74 -23.39 6.51
C ALA A 224 16.95 -23.24 7.44
N ASP A 225 16.81 -23.58 8.72
CA ASP A 225 17.83 -23.34 9.75
C ASP A 225 19.22 -23.93 9.43
N ASP A 226 19.26 -25.01 8.63
CA ASP A 226 20.47 -25.64 8.14
C ASP A 226 21.16 -24.92 6.96
N SER A 227 20.47 -23.97 6.31
CA SER A 227 21.04 -23.16 5.23
C SER A 227 22.05 -22.11 5.70
N SER A 228 21.94 -21.65 6.95
CA SER A 228 22.89 -20.76 7.61
C SER A 228 22.94 -21.07 9.11
N PRO A 229 23.60 -22.17 9.52
CA PRO A 229 23.56 -22.67 10.88
C PRO A 229 24.04 -21.63 11.91
N GLY A 230 23.28 -21.47 12.99
CA GLY A 230 23.60 -20.55 14.07
C GLY A 230 23.23 -19.09 13.81
N ASN A 231 22.69 -18.76 12.64
CA ASN A 231 22.20 -17.42 12.33
C ASN A 231 20.67 -17.36 12.37
N ASP A 232 20.15 -16.35 13.05
CA ASP A 232 18.71 -16.05 13.07
C ASP A 232 18.27 -15.28 11.83
N VAL A 233 19.13 -14.34 11.37
CA VAL A 233 18.84 -13.42 10.27
C VAL A 233 20.07 -13.22 9.42
N VAL A 234 19.91 -13.21 8.10
CA VAL A 234 20.92 -12.75 7.14
C VAL A 234 20.49 -11.40 6.57
N VAL A 235 21.40 -10.44 6.55
CA VAL A 235 21.17 -9.08 6.03
C VAL A 235 22.11 -8.81 4.88
N SER A 236 21.56 -8.31 3.77
CA SER A 236 22.33 -7.86 2.60
C SER A 236 21.68 -6.66 1.91
N ALA A 237 22.40 -6.06 0.97
CA ALA A 237 21.90 -5.08 0.01
C ALA A 237 21.51 -5.75 -1.35
N GLY A 238 21.49 -7.08 -1.42
CA GLY A 238 21.45 -7.77 -2.70
C GLY A 238 22.69 -7.45 -3.55
N PRO A 239 22.54 -7.14 -4.85
CA PRO A 239 23.66 -6.74 -5.72
C PRO A 239 24.08 -5.25 -5.53
N GLY A 240 23.34 -4.48 -4.73
CA GLY A 240 23.63 -3.07 -4.48
C GLY A 240 24.74 -2.83 -3.48
N GLU A 241 25.11 -1.58 -3.31
CA GLU A 241 26.11 -1.18 -2.32
C GLU A 241 25.55 -1.27 -0.89
N VAL A 242 26.41 -1.68 0.04
CA VAL A 242 26.08 -1.76 1.46
C VAL A 242 26.19 -0.36 2.09
N GLY A 243 25.12 0.40 1.92
CA GLY A 243 25.01 1.74 2.48
C GLY A 243 24.79 1.76 4.00
N PRO A 244 24.77 2.97 4.59
CA PRO A 244 24.58 3.15 6.04
C PRO A 244 23.31 2.49 6.58
N GLY A 245 22.23 2.47 5.79
CA GLY A 245 20.94 1.86 6.16
C GLY A 245 21.00 0.37 6.37
N VAL A 246 21.69 -0.35 5.48
CA VAL A 246 21.86 -1.80 5.60
C VAL A 246 22.69 -2.15 6.83
N ARG A 247 23.75 -1.37 7.10
CA ARG A 247 24.60 -1.55 8.28
C ARG A 247 23.84 -1.26 9.58
N GLU A 248 23.00 -0.21 9.59
CA GLU A 248 22.17 0.13 10.74
C GLU A 248 21.09 -0.92 10.99
N ALA A 249 20.48 -1.46 9.94
CA ALA A 249 19.54 -2.56 10.06
C ALA A 249 20.18 -3.76 10.76
N ALA A 250 21.38 -4.16 10.35
CA ALA A 250 22.10 -5.25 10.99
C ALA A 250 22.42 -4.95 12.46
N ARG A 251 22.80 -3.71 12.82
CA ARG A 251 23.00 -3.31 14.22
C ARG A 251 21.72 -3.37 15.04
N SER A 252 20.63 -2.82 14.49
CA SER A 252 19.30 -2.82 15.13
C SER A 252 18.81 -4.23 15.42
N LEU A 253 18.96 -5.14 14.46
CA LEU A 253 18.58 -6.55 14.61
C LEU A 253 19.45 -7.26 15.66
N SER A 254 20.78 -7.03 15.63
CA SER A 254 21.67 -7.58 16.67
C SER A 254 21.32 -7.05 18.06
N SER A 255 21.00 -5.74 18.19
CA SER A 255 20.56 -5.14 19.46
C SER A 255 19.21 -5.67 19.94
N ALA A 256 18.36 -6.12 19.02
CA ALA A 256 17.11 -6.82 19.34
C ALA A 256 17.33 -8.28 19.77
N GLY A 257 18.58 -8.75 19.86
CA GLY A 257 18.94 -10.09 20.34
C GLY A 257 18.86 -11.18 19.27
N PHE A 258 19.04 -10.84 17.99
CA PHE A 258 19.18 -11.81 16.90
C PHE A 258 20.66 -12.04 16.57
N THR A 259 21.01 -13.29 16.24
CA THR A 259 22.29 -13.61 15.61
C THR A 259 22.22 -13.24 14.15
N VAL A 260 22.93 -12.17 13.75
CA VAL A 260 22.85 -11.59 12.41
C VAL A 260 24.09 -11.93 11.59
N CYS A 261 23.92 -12.66 10.48
CA CYS A 261 24.93 -12.81 9.46
C CYS A 261 24.90 -11.58 8.53
N ARG A 262 26.03 -10.93 8.40
CA ARG A 262 26.24 -9.74 7.54
C ARG A 262 26.88 -10.18 6.24
N ALA A 263 26.09 -10.25 5.16
CA ALA A 263 26.54 -10.83 3.90
C ALA A 263 27.74 -10.09 3.22
N TRP A 264 28.10 -8.91 3.69
CA TRP A 264 29.28 -8.15 3.21
C TRP A 264 30.56 -8.45 3.99
N ASP A 265 30.45 -9.10 5.14
CA ASP A 265 31.57 -9.41 6.03
C ASP A 265 31.77 -10.91 6.24
N GLN A 266 30.75 -11.74 5.92
CA GLN A 266 30.68 -13.13 6.30
C GLN A 266 30.10 -13.98 5.15
N ASP A 267 30.44 -15.26 5.10
CA ASP A 267 29.73 -16.27 4.28
C ASP A 267 28.40 -16.62 4.98
N CYS A 268 27.29 -16.26 4.34
CA CYS A 268 25.95 -16.46 4.87
C CYS A 268 25.17 -17.57 4.11
N GLY A 269 25.85 -18.49 3.43
CA GLY A 269 25.23 -19.65 2.79
C GLY A 269 24.49 -19.33 1.49
N ARG A 270 24.94 -18.34 0.74
CA ARG A 270 24.36 -17.87 -0.53
C ARG A 270 22.94 -17.28 -0.38
N LEU A 271 22.68 -16.66 0.74
CA LEU A 271 21.41 -15.99 1.05
C LEU A 271 21.44 -14.46 0.82
N GLU A 272 22.39 -13.98 0.00
CA GLU A 272 22.65 -12.57 -0.24
C GLU A 272 21.65 -11.89 -1.19
N GLY A 273 20.81 -12.64 -1.88
CA GLY A 273 19.81 -12.10 -2.81
C GLY A 273 20.39 -11.40 -4.05
N THR A 274 21.61 -11.74 -4.47
CA THR A 274 22.32 -11.08 -5.59
C THR A 274 21.63 -11.27 -6.95
N THR A 275 20.76 -12.27 -7.08
CA THR A 275 19.97 -12.55 -8.29
C THR A 275 18.56 -11.96 -8.22
N ASN A 276 18.18 -11.38 -7.08
CA ASN A 276 16.87 -10.81 -6.85
C ASN A 276 16.62 -9.62 -7.80
N VAL A 277 15.49 -9.66 -8.54
CA VAL A 277 15.21 -8.64 -9.57
C VAL A 277 14.79 -7.30 -8.99
N GLN A 278 14.14 -7.26 -7.82
CA GLN A 278 13.77 -6.03 -7.12
C GLN A 278 15.02 -5.31 -6.60
N ALA A 279 15.94 -6.09 -6.01
CA ALA A 279 17.22 -5.56 -5.54
C ALA A 279 18.08 -5.01 -6.70
N ARG A 280 18.10 -5.68 -7.86
CA ARG A 280 18.78 -5.19 -9.06
C ARG A 280 18.17 -3.89 -9.58
N THR A 281 16.85 -3.78 -9.57
CA THR A 281 16.15 -2.55 -9.96
C THR A 281 16.47 -1.42 -8.99
N ALA A 282 16.41 -1.65 -7.69
CA ALA A 282 16.75 -0.67 -6.68
C ALA A 282 18.21 -0.20 -6.81
N ALA A 283 19.15 -1.13 -7.04
CA ALA A 283 20.57 -0.81 -7.25
C ALA A 283 20.79 0.02 -8.53
N ALA A 284 20.08 -0.29 -9.62
CA ALA A 284 20.17 0.47 -10.87
C ALA A 284 19.63 1.91 -10.73
N ASP A 285 18.64 2.11 -9.86
CA ASP A 285 18.03 3.40 -9.57
C ASP A 285 18.72 4.12 -8.39
N ASP A 286 19.79 3.56 -7.82
CA ASP A 286 20.48 4.08 -6.62
C ASP A 286 19.50 4.33 -5.46
N VAL A 287 18.63 3.34 -5.19
CA VAL A 287 17.65 3.36 -4.10
C VAL A 287 18.05 2.34 -3.04
N PRO A 288 18.06 2.71 -1.75
CA PRO A 288 18.38 1.76 -0.69
C PRO A 288 17.48 0.54 -0.70
N PHE A 289 18.08 -0.63 -0.63
CA PHE A 289 17.39 -1.90 -0.59
C PHE A 289 17.94 -2.76 0.55
N LEU A 290 17.05 -3.29 1.36
CA LEU A 290 17.37 -4.18 2.46
C LEU A 290 16.78 -5.56 2.18
N HIS A 291 17.64 -6.53 1.89
CA HIS A 291 17.28 -7.93 1.77
C HIS A 291 17.47 -8.62 3.12
N VAL A 292 16.40 -9.20 3.66
CA VAL A 292 16.38 -9.81 4.98
C VAL A 292 15.89 -11.24 4.87
N GLU A 293 16.79 -12.17 5.08
CA GLU A 293 16.50 -13.59 5.19
C GLU A 293 16.32 -13.98 6.65
N ASN A 294 15.31 -14.76 6.95
CA ASN A 294 14.94 -15.10 8.34
C ASN A 294 14.88 -16.61 8.50
N SER A 295 15.54 -17.11 9.55
CA SER A 295 15.56 -18.55 9.84
C SER A 295 14.16 -19.09 10.09
N ARG A 296 13.97 -20.37 9.87
CA ARG A 296 12.70 -21.05 10.11
C ARG A 296 12.28 -20.93 11.57
N SER A 297 13.19 -21.13 12.50
CA SER A 297 12.94 -21.04 13.95
C SER A 297 12.46 -19.65 14.36
N VAL A 298 13.00 -18.57 13.79
CA VAL A 298 12.53 -17.19 14.04
C VAL A 298 11.11 -17.00 13.48
N ARG A 299 10.85 -17.45 12.26
CA ARG A 299 9.55 -17.28 11.60
C ARG A 299 8.43 -18.08 12.26
N ASP A 300 8.71 -19.26 12.79
CA ASP A 300 7.73 -20.12 13.48
C ASP A 300 7.39 -19.60 14.88
N SER A 301 8.32 -18.89 15.53
CA SER A 301 8.09 -18.28 16.84
C SER A 301 7.34 -16.96 16.73
N ARG A 302 6.07 -16.90 17.16
CA ARG A 302 5.30 -15.66 17.18
C ARG A 302 6.03 -14.53 17.91
N THR A 303 6.65 -14.85 19.06
CA THR A 303 7.38 -13.86 19.86
C THR A 303 8.63 -13.37 19.15
N ALA A 304 9.43 -14.26 18.54
CA ALA A 304 10.62 -13.87 17.79
C ALA A 304 10.24 -13.06 16.55
N ARG A 305 9.22 -13.49 15.78
CA ARG A 305 8.71 -12.77 14.63
C ARG A 305 8.22 -11.36 14.98
N SER A 306 7.48 -11.19 16.08
CA SER A 306 7.00 -9.89 16.55
C SER A 306 8.15 -8.98 16.99
N ARG A 307 9.18 -9.52 17.64
CA ARG A 307 10.40 -8.78 17.99
C ARG A 307 11.17 -8.34 16.73
N LEU A 308 11.26 -9.23 15.73
CA LEU A 308 11.89 -8.93 14.44
C LEU A 308 11.11 -7.82 13.70
N ALA A 309 9.79 -7.92 13.62
CA ALA A 309 8.94 -6.89 13.02
C ALA A 309 9.11 -5.53 13.70
N ALA A 310 9.25 -5.52 15.05
CA ALA A 310 9.49 -4.28 15.80
C ALA A 310 10.85 -3.64 15.44
N ALA A 311 11.91 -4.45 15.35
CA ALA A 311 13.25 -3.98 14.96
C ALA A 311 13.27 -3.46 13.51
N LEU A 312 12.68 -4.18 12.57
CA LEU A 312 12.54 -3.72 11.17
C LEU A 312 11.66 -2.47 11.04
N ALA A 313 10.64 -2.32 11.89
CA ALA A 313 9.82 -1.11 11.91
C ALA A 313 10.62 0.14 12.35
N GLU A 314 11.61 -0.03 13.24
CA GLU A 314 12.52 1.07 13.58
C GLU A 314 13.40 1.43 12.39
N VAL A 315 13.94 0.44 11.67
CA VAL A 315 14.69 0.65 10.42
C VAL A 315 13.83 1.39 9.38
N ALA A 316 12.57 0.97 9.20
CA ALA A 316 11.62 1.63 8.29
C ALA A 316 11.40 3.12 8.66
N ARG A 317 11.25 3.41 9.96
CA ARG A 317 11.11 4.80 10.43
C ARG A 317 12.37 5.64 10.20
N GLN A 318 13.55 5.05 10.25
CA GLN A 318 14.83 5.72 9.96
C GLN A 318 14.99 5.98 8.46
N LEU A 319 14.64 4.99 7.60
CA LEU A 319 14.57 5.18 6.15
C LEU A 319 13.65 6.35 5.79
N ALA A 320 12.48 6.42 6.43
CA ALA A 320 11.49 7.48 6.23
C ALA A 320 11.99 8.89 6.60
N LYS A 321 12.97 9.01 7.50
CA LYS A 321 13.57 10.30 7.90
C LYS A 321 14.70 10.76 6.97
N GLY A 322 15.00 10.01 5.90
CA GLY A 322 16.15 10.27 5.04
C GLY A 322 17.50 9.97 5.72
N GLY A 323 17.48 9.22 6.84
CA GLY A 323 18.66 8.92 7.66
C GLY A 323 19.74 8.06 6.98
N PHE A 324 19.57 7.74 5.69
CA PHE A 324 20.44 6.84 4.94
C PHE A 324 20.86 7.38 3.57
N THR A 325 20.63 8.66 3.28
CA THR A 325 21.26 9.29 2.12
C THR A 325 22.76 9.35 2.40
N ALA A 326 23.58 8.85 1.47
CA ALA A 326 25.02 9.07 1.49
C ALA A 326 25.29 10.58 1.59
N ALA A 327 26.14 10.97 2.55
CA ALA A 327 26.63 12.33 2.67
C ALA A 327 27.60 12.63 1.52
#